data_ddda690dcec85f5b0050971630b5ebf6
#
_entry.id   ddda690dcec85f5b0050971630b5ebf6
#
_cell.length_a   1.000
_cell.length_b   1.000
_cell.length_c   1.000
_cell.angle_alpha   90.00
_cell.angle_beta   90.00
_cell.angle_gamma   90.00
#
_symmetry.space_group_name_H-M   'P 1'
#
loop_
_entity.id
_entity.type
_entity.pdbx_description
1 polymer ?
#
loop_
_entity_poly.entity_id
_entity_poly.type
_entity_poly.pdbx_seq_one_letter_code
_entity_poly.pdbx_strand_id
1 'polypeptide(L)'
;MRPYQLDFLQVSLDNDILKFRNEGFVLKSGRLSPYFFNAGLFNTGRLLSQLSTAYAHAILDPANAFDFDVLFGPAYKGIPLAVATVQALATLGTDKEYSFNRKEIKDHGEGGSIVGASLKGKKVVIIDDVITSGKAIREAVEIIRLEGGVLTGILVAVDRQEQTLESTTSAIESLKDELNINVQAIITLQDIIEFTRKTLGKETVQQLEAYRKQYGVKG
;
A
#
# COMPACT_ATOMS: atom_id res chain seq x y z
N MET A 1 -14.23 -7.91 -7.62
CA MET A 1 -13.86 -6.92 -6.57
C MET A 1 -14.77 -7.03 -5.35
N ARG A 2 -14.24 -6.88 -4.16
CA ARG A 2 -14.96 -6.79 -2.88
C ARG A 2 -15.60 -5.41 -2.72
N PRO A 3 -16.64 -5.24 -1.86
CA PRO A 3 -17.26 -3.94 -1.63
C PRO A 3 -16.27 -2.83 -1.23
N TYR A 4 -15.37 -3.10 -0.28
CA TYR A 4 -14.38 -2.12 0.17
C TYR A 4 -13.42 -1.64 -0.94
N GLN A 5 -13.13 -2.49 -1.93
CA GLN A 5 -12.31 -2.14 -3.10
C GLN A 5 -13.06 -1.18 -4.03
N LEU A 6 -14.36 -1.43 -4.23
CA LEU A 6 -15.23 -0.53 -5.03
C LEU A 6 -15.36 0.83 -4.37
N ASP A 7 -15.60 0.86 -3.07
CA ASP A 7 -15.71 2.11 -2.29
C ASP A 7 -14.38 2.89 -2.33
N PHE A 8 -13.25 2.20 -2.17
CA PHE A 8 -11.93 2.82 -2.26
C PHE A 8 -11.65 3.43 -3.65
N LEU A 9 -11.98 2.73 -4.72
CA LEU A 9 -11.85 3.23 -6.10
C LEU A 9 -12.76 4.44 -6.35
N GLN A 10 -14.03 4.37 -5.90
CA GLN A 10 -14.98 5.47 -6.07
C GLN A 10 -14.52 6.72 -5.33
N VAL A 11 -14.15 6.59 -4.05
CA VAL A 11 -13.61 7.71 -3.25
C VAL A 11 -12.35 8.29 -3.89
N SER A 12 -11.47 7.44 -4.41
CA SER A 12 -10.24 7.88 -5.07
C SER A 12 -10.51 8.65 -6.35
N LEU A 13 -11.53 8.26 -7.11
CA LEU A 13 -11.94 8.96 -8.34
C LEU A 13 -12.62 10.30 -8.00
N ASP A 14 -13.59 10.29 -7.08
CA ASP A 14 -14.39 11.48 -6.71
C ASP A 14 -13.55 12.60 -6.09
N ASN A 15 -12.37 12.29 -5.54
CA ASN A 15 -11.49 13.24 -4.87
C ASN A 15 -10.15 13.46 -5.61
N ASP A 16 -10.10 13.16 -6.90
CA ASP A 16 -8.89 13.36 -7.72
C ASP A 16 -7.63 12.62 -7.24
N ILE A 17 -7.79 11.62 -6.38
CA ILE A 17 -6.71 10.77 -5.87
C ILE A 17 -6.26 9.77 -6.94
N LEU A 18 -7.22 9.21 -7.67
CA LEU A 18 -7.02 8.44 -8.88
C LEU A 18 -7.47 9.27 -10.08
N LYS A 19 -6.52 9.61 -10.96
CA LYS A 19 -6.76 10.44 -12.15
C LYS A 19 -6.41 9.70 -13.43
N PHE A 20 -7.11 10.08 -14.50
CA PHE A 20 -6.85 9.58 -15.85
C PHE A 20 -6.61 10.76 -16.79
N ARG A 21 -5.67 10.64 -17.75
CA ARG A 21 -5.38 11.64 -18.78
C ARG A 21 -5.01 10.98 -20.09
N ASN A 22 -5.53 11.53 -21.19
CA ASN A 22 -5.20 11.06 -22.53
C ASN A 22 -3.73 11.31 -22.89
N GLU A 23 -3.18 12.47 -22.50
CA GLU A 23 -1.76 12.81 -22.65
C GLU A 23 -0.83 12.08 -21.67
N GLY A 24 -1.39 11.39 -20.67
CA GLY A 24 -0.67 10.63 -19.67
C GLY A 24 0.01 11.45 -18.58
N PHE A 25 0.63 10.73 -17.65
CA PHE A 25 1.45 11.26 -16.54
C PHE A 25 2.85 10.68 -16.63
N VAL A 26 3.88 11.54 -16.60
CA VAL A 26 5.26 11.08 -16.53
C VAL A 26 5.56 10.59 -15.10
N LEU A 27 5.85 9.30 -14.96
CA LEU A 27 6.21 8.67 -13.69
C LEU A 27 7.69 8.87 -13.38
N LYS A 28 8.10 8.62 -12.14
CA LYS A 28 9.51 8.64 -11.72
C LYS A 28 10.40 7.66 -12.51
N SER A 29 9.82 6.59 -13.05
CA SER A 29 10.48 5.64 -13.94
C SER A 29 10.70 6.17 -15.37
N GLY A 30 10.21 7.36 -15.70
CA GLY A 30 10.18 7.92 -17.06
C GLY A 30 9.04 7.38 -17.94
N ARG A 31 8.25 6.41 -17.46
CA ARG A 31 7.10 5.88 -18.21
C ARG A 31 5.98 6.90 -18.27
N LEU A 32 5.28 6.95 -19.40
CA LEU A 32 4.06 7.73 -19.58
C LEU A 32 2.85 6.85 -19.23
N SER A 33 2.23 7.11 -18.08
CA SER A 33 1.09 6.33 -17.57
C SER A 33 -0.23 7.04 -17.84
N PRO A 34 -1.28 6.35 -18.32
CA PRO A 34 -2.60 6.95 -18.53
C PRO A 34 -3.33 7.26 -17.21
N TYR A 35 -2.83 6.79 -16.09
CA TYR A 35 -3.39 7.05 -14.76
C TYR A 35 -2.33 7.41 -13.75
N PHE A 36 -2.77 8.12 -12.71
CA PHE A 36 -1.93 8.49 -11.58
C PHE A 36 -2.71 8.34 -10.27
N PHE A 37 -2.12 7.66 -9.30
CA PHE A 37 -2.65 7.53 -7.94
C PHE A 37 -1.79 8.36 -6.98
N ASN A 38 -2.42 9.31 -6.27
CA ASN A 38 -1.75 10.20 -5.33
C ASN A 38 -2.31 10.03 -3.92
N ALA A 39 -1.74 9.12 -3.15
CA ALA A 39 -2.13 8.87 -1.76
C ALA A 39 -2.02 10.11 -0.85
N GLY A 40 -1.17 11.09 -1.21
CA GLY A 40 -1.01 12.35 -0.46
C GLY A 40 -2.28 13.22 -0.43
N LEU A 41 -3.26 12.95 -1.28
CA LEU A 41 -4.55 13.65 -1.28
C LEU A 41 -5.56 13.08 -0.28
N PHE A 42 -5.28 11.96 0.38
CA PHE A 42 -6.03 11.54 1.58
C PHE A 42 -5.66 12.42 2.81
N ASN A 43 -5.85 13.73 2.68
CA ASN A 43 -5.33 14.75 3.59
C ASN A 43 -6.39 15.41 4.48
N THR A 44 -7.61 14.87 4.52
CA THR A 44 -8.66 15.28 5.46
C THR A 44 -9.05 14.11 6.36
N GLY A 45 -9.61 14.41 7.55
CA GLY A 45 -10.06 13.37 8.48
C GLY A 45 -11.06 12.40 7.84
N ARG A 46 -11.99 12.89 7.02
CA ARG A 46 -12.95 12.04 6.30
C ARG A 46 -12.25 11.12 5.30
N LEU A 47 -11.38 11.66 4.46
CA LEU A 47 -10.66 10.85 3.46
C LEU A 47 -9.71 9.86 4.11
N LEU A 48 -9.00 10.25 5.16
CA LEU A 48 -8.14 9.34 5.92
C LEU A 48 -8.95 8.21 6.58
N SER A 49 -10.14 8.52 7.11
CA SER A 49 -11.04 7.51 7.67
C SER A 49 -11.51 6.51 6.59
N GLN A 50 -11.86 6.97 5.39
CA GLN A 50 -12.25 6.10 4.28
C GLN A 50 -11.08 5.21 3.82
N LEU A 51 -9.87 5.77 3.71
CA LEU A 51 -8.65 5.04 3.39
C LEU A 51 -8.35 3.96 4.43
N SER A 52 -8.32 4.33 5.72
CA SER A 52 -8.01 3.40 6.81
C SER A 52 -9.06 2.29 6.95
N THR A 53 -10.33 2.59 6.68
CA THR A 53 -11.39 1.59 6.62
C THR A 53 -11.15 0.58 5.48
N ALA A 54 -10.71 1.04 4.32
CA ALA A 54 -10.36 0.14 3.21
C ALA A 54 -9.18 -0.79 3.57
N TYR A 55 -8.13 -0.25 4.22
CA TYR A 55 -7.02 -1.05 4.74
C TYR A 55 -7.49 -2.06 5.79
N ALA A 56 -8.32 -1.64 6.73
CA ALA A 56 -8.84 -2.52 7.78
C ALA A 56 -9.66 -3.68 7.19
N HIS A 57 -10.53 -3.41 6.22
CA HIS A 57 -11.26 -4.47 5.52
C HIS A 57 -10.33 -5.38 4.71
N ALA A 58 -9.28 -4.86 4.08
CA ALA A 58 -8.30 -5.68 3.38
C ALA A 58 -7.53 -6.59 4.36
N ILE A 59 -7.19 -6.11 5.56
CA ILE A 59 -6.57 -6.91 6.62
C ILE A 59 -7.51 -8.00 7.11
N LEU A 60 -8.79 -7.69 7.30
CA LEU A 60 -9.80 -8.61 7.81
C LEU A 60 -10.36 -9.57 6.75
N ASP A 61 -10.05 -9.36 5.46
CA ASP A 61 -10.48 -10.26 4.39
C ASP A 61 -9.74 -11.61 4.54
N PRO A 62 -10.46 -12.72 4.79
CA PRO A 62 -9.84 -14.04 4.96
C PRO A 62 -8.98 -14.48 3.77
N ALA A 63 -9.26 -13.97 2.57
CA ALA A 63 -8.46 -14.25 1.37
C ALA A 63 -7.04 -13.69 1.47
N ASN A 64 -6.81 -12.64 2.25
CA ASN A 64 -5.49 -12.01 2.43
C ASN A 64 -4.67 -12.66 3.57
N ALA A 65 -5.30 -13.41 4.47
CA ALA A 65 -4.68 -14.25 5.49
C ALA A 65 -3.56 -13.57 6.31
N PHE A 66 -3.77 -12.31 6.76
CA PHE A 66 -2.83 -11.62 7.63
C PHE A 66 -2.90 -12.13 9.07
N ASP A 67 -1.75 -12.54 9.61
CA ASP A 67 -1.56 -12.92 11.02
C ASP A 67 -0.44 -12.05 11.61
N PHE A 68 -0.79 -11.14 12.54
CA PHE A 68 0.15 -10.17 13.12
C PHE A 68 -0.32 -9.61 14.46
N ASP A 69 0.63 -9.04 15.18
CA ASP A 69 0.42 -8.32 16.44
C ASP A 69 0.50 -6.81 16.22
N VAL A 70 1.46 -6.34 15.43
CA VAL A 70 1.80 -4.92 15.23
C VAL A 70 1.70 -4.53 13.76
N LEU A 71 1.03 -3.41 13.49
CA LEU A 71 1.04 -2.76 12.18
C LEU A 71 2.16 -1.70 12.16
N PHE A 72 3.13 -1.86 11.25
CA PHE A 72 4.29 -0.99 11.14
C PHE A 72 4.16 -0.04 9.96
N GLY A 73 4.21 1.27 10.22
CA GLY A 73 4.17 2.31 9.20
C GLY A 73 5.54 2.97 8.98
N PRO A 74 6.26 2.67 7.88
CA PRO A 74 7.54 3.32 7.59
C PRO A 74 7.39 4.84 7.47
N ALA A 75 8.30 5.60 8.13
CA ALA A 75 8.28 7.06 8.05
C ALA A 75 8.59 7.55 6.61
N TYR A 76 7.82 8.52 6.10
CA TYR A 76 6.82 9.30 6.85
C TYR A 76 5.37 8.93 6.51
N LYS A 77 5.08 8.49 5.28
CA LYS A 77 3.72 8.23 4.80
C LYS A 77 3.04 7.06 5.51
N GLY A 78 3.81 6.03 5.89
CA GLY A 78 3.28 4.89 6.62
C GLY A 78 2.76 5.25 8.02
N ILE A 79 3.27 6.32 8.65
CA ILE A 79 2.87 6.72 9.99
C ILE A 79 1.35 6.96 10.11
N PRO A 80 0.75 7.92 9.36
CA PRO A 80 -0.70 8.13 9.43
C PRO A 80 -1.50 6.91 8.98
N LEU A 81 -0.98 6.11 8.04
CA LEU A 81 -1.63 4.88 7.59
C LEU A 81 -1.72 3.85 8.73
N ALA A 82 -0.62 3.57 9.43
CA ALA A 82 -0.62 2.61 10.54
C ALA A 82 -1.56 3.05 11.66
N VAL A 83 -1.45 4.30 12.11
CA VAL A 83 -2.26 4.85 13.21
C VAL A 83 -3.76 4.84 12.88
N ALA A 84 -4.14 5.34 11.70
CA ALA A 84 -5.55 5.38 11.30
C ALA A 84 -6.11 3.96 11.06
N THR A 85 -5.30 3.03 10.53
CA THR A 85 -5.76 1.68 10.25
C THR A 85 -5.98 0.87 11.54
N VAL A 86 -5.13 0.97 12.57
CA VAL A 86 -5.38 0.29 13.84
C VAL A 86 -6.62 0.85 14.54
N GLN A 87 -6.89 2.16 14.43
CA GLN A 87 -8.12 2.76 14.92
C GLN A 87 -9.35 2.19 14.17
N ALA A 88 -9.27 2.06 12.84
CA ALA A 88 -10.35 1.48 12.04
C ALA A 88 -10.56 -0.01 12.40
N LEU A 89 -9.49 -0.79 12.60
CA LEU A 89 -9.55 -2.18 13.05
C LEU A 89 -10.24 -2.30 14.42
N ALA A 90 -9.89 -1.44 15.38
CA ALA A 90 -10.53 -1.42 16.70
C ALA A 90 -12.03 -1.12 16.59
N THR A 91 -12.44 -0.19 15.72
CA THR A 91 -13.85 0.10 15.43
C THR A 91 -14.58 -1.12 14.85
N LEU A 92 -13.88 -1.97 14.11
CA LEU A 92 -14.40 -3.24 13.56
C LEU A 92 -14.25 -4.44 14.52
N GLY A 93 -13.88 -4.19 15.78
CA GLY A 93 -13.78 -5.21 16.82
C GLY A 93 -12.45 -5.96 16.87
N THR A 94 -11.41 -5.49 16.16
CA THR A 94 -10.08 -6.11 16.16
C THR A 94 -9.05 -5.13 16.70
N ASP A 95 -8.59 -5.35 17.94
CA ASP A 95 -7.56 -4.52 18.55
C ASP A 95 -6.16 -4.99 18.12
N LYS A 96 -5.35 -4.07 17.63
CA LYS A 96 -3.97 -4.29 17.18
C LYS A 96 -3.08 -3.13 17.61
N GLU A 97 -1.81 -3.43 17.81
CA GLU A 97 -0.80 -2.43 18.12
C GLU A 97 -0.26 -1.77 16.84
N TYR A 98 0.34 -0.58 16.99
CA TYR A 98 1.05 0.08 15.90
C TYR A 98 2.45 0.52 16.33
N SER A 99 3.33 0.64 15.34
CA SER A 99 4.65 1.24 15.47
C SER A 99 5.08 1.92 14.19
N PHE A 100 6.03 2.82 14.30
CA PHE A 100 6.72 3.44 13.17
C PHE A 100 8.17 3.79 13.53
N ASN A 101 9.03 3.95 12.54
CA ASN A 101 10.41 4.36 12.77
C ASN A 101 10.56 5.88 12.77
N ARG A 102 11.54 6.37 13.52
CA ARG A 102 12.09 7.72 13.37
C ARG A 102 13.12 7.72 12.25
N LYS A 103 13.26 8.84 11.51
CA LYS A 103 14.38 9.04 10.56
C LYS A 103 15.67 9.40 11.29
N GLU A 104 15.56 10.00 12.46
CA GLU A 104 16.69 10.40 13.31
C GLU A 104 16.55 9.72 14.67
N ILE A 105 17.64 9.06 15.12
CA ILE A 105 17.69 8.44 16.45
C ILE A 105 17.74 9.53 17.49
N LYS A 106 16.93 9.44 18.55
CA LYS A 106 16.98 10.33 19.70
C LYS A 106 17.75 9.67 20.83
N ASP A 107 18.73 10.42 21.37
CA ASP A 107 19.58 9.97 22.49
C ASP A 107 18.94 10.25 23.87
N HIS A 108 17.79 10.96 23.94
CA HIS A 108 17.15 11.41 25.18
C HIS A 108 15.65 11.11 25.21
N GLY A 109 15.12 10.87 26.39
CA GLY A 109 13.71 10.57 26.67
C GLY A 109 13.35 9.13 26.31
N GLU A 110 12.21 8.92 25.62
CA GLU A 110 11.90 7.64 24.98
C GLU A 110 12.82 7.40 23.78
N GLY A 111 14.10 7.20 24.04
CA GLY A 111 15.14 6.99 23.01
C GLY A 111 14.80 5.89 22.01
N GLY A 112 15.68 5.67 21.02
CA GLY A 112 15.59 4.59 20.05
C GLY A 112 15.02 5.00 18.69
N SER A 113 14.94 4.02 17.81
CA SER A 113 14.55 4.14 16.41
C SER A 113 13.03 3.98 16.19
N ILE A 114 12.30 3.40 17.16
CA ILE A 114 10.89 3.04 17.10
C ILE A 114 10.04 3.93 18.02
N VAL A 115 8.82 4.23 17.57
CA VAL A 115 7.75 4.86 18.34
C VAL A 115 6.53 3.96 18.28
N GLY A 116 5.82 3.82 19.41
CA GLY A 116 4.66 2.93 19.56
C GLY A 116 5.03 1.62 20.24
N ALA A 117 4.39 0.52 19.87
CA ALA A 117 4.61 -0.77 20.50
C ALA A 117 6.00 -1.35 20.21
N SER A 118 6.56 -2.08 21.17
CA SER A 118 7.79 -2.86 20.96
C SER A 118 7.56 -3.94 19.90
N LEU A 119 8.55 -4.12 19.04
CA LEU A 119 8.50 -5.16 18.00
C LEU A 119 9.07 -6.51 18.47
N LYS A 120 9.75 -6.54 19.60
CA LYS A 120 10.48 -7.71 20.10
C LYS A 120 9.58 -8.93 20.26
N GLY A 121 9.85 -9.97 19.48
CA GLY A 121 9.12 -11.25 19.50
C GLY A 121 7.73 -11.19 18.87
N LYS A 122 7.34 -10.06 18.25
CA LYS A 122 6.00 -9.87 17.67
C LYS A 122 6.00 -10.10 16.17
N LYS A 123 4.85 -10.56 15.68
CA LYS A 123 4.54 -10.62 14.26
C LYS A 123 4.17 -9.24 13.75
N VAL A 124 4.79 -8.82 12.66
CA VAL A 124 4.68 -7.45 12.13
C VAL A 124 4.19 -7.47 10.70
N VAL A 125 3.20 -6.64 10.38
CA VAL A 125 2.79 -6.32 9.02
C VAL A 125 3.19 -4.89 8.70
N ILE A 126 3.87 -4.68 7.58
CA ILE A 126 4.16 -3.34 7.05
C ILE A 126 2.94 -2.81 6.29
N ILE A 127 2.63 -1.53 6.50
CA ILE A 127 1.63 -0.79 5.72
C ILE A 127 2.28 0.41 5.02
N ASP A 128 2.05 0.56 3.70
CA ASP A 128 2.53 1.71 2.92
C ASP A 128 1.54 2.04 1.79
N ASP A 129 1.73 3.16 1.08
CA ASP A 129 0.82 3.58 0.01
C ASP A 129 1.02 2.78 -1.29
N VAL A 130 2.23 2.77 -1.83
CA VAL A 130 2.61 2.07 -3.07
C VAL A 130 4.05 1.57 -2.99
N ILE A 131 4.33 0.46 -3.65
CA ILE A 131 5.70 -0.04 -3.81
C ILE A 131 6.20 0.34 -5.21
N THR A 132 7.33 1.05 -5.28
CA THR A 132 8.00 1.39 -6.55
C THR A 132 9.25 0.55 -6.73
N SER A 133 10.36 0.91 -6.10
CA SER A 133 11.62 0.14 -6.11
C SER A 133 11.74 -0.86 -4.94
N GLY A 134 10.82 -0.80 -3.98
CA GLY A 134 10.88 -1.60 -2.75
C GLY A 134 11.96 -1.17 -1.74
N LYS A 135 12.74 -0.09 -2.01
CA LYS A 135 13.82 0.34 -1.11
C LYS A 135 13.32 0.67 0.30
N ALA A 136 12.25 1.47 0.42
CA ALA A 136 11.68 1.83 1.71
C ALA A 136 11.18 0.61 2.51
N ILE A 137 10.63 -0.38 1.81
CA ILE A 137 10.22 -1.64 2.40
C ILE A 137 11.41 -2.42 2.92
N ARG A 138 12.50 -2.57 2.14
CA ARG A 138 13.71 -3.27 2.60
C ARG A 138 14.36 -2.59 3.81
N GLU A 139 14.40 -1.26 3.83
CA GLU A 139 14.85 -0.50 5.01
C GLU A 139 13.97 -0.79 6.23
N ALA A 140 12.64 -0.84 6.06
CA ALA A 140 11.71 -1.18 7.14
C ALA A 140 11.89 -2.62 7.64
N VAL A 141 12.12 -3.58 6.73
CA VAL A 141 12.42 -4.99 7.07
C VAL A 141 13.65 -5.08 7.97
N GLU A 142 14.73 -4.39 7.62
CA GLU A 142 15.95 -4.38 8.44
C GLU A 142 15.71 -3.75 9.82
N ILE A 143 14.93 -2.66 9.90
CA ILE A 143 14.56 -2.05 11.18
C ILE A 143 13.77 -3.05 12.04
N ILE A 144 12.73 -3.70 11.47
CA ILE A 144 11.92 -4.68 12.18
C ILE A 144 12.79 -5.84 12.70
N ARG A 145 13.73 -6.33 11.88
CA ARG A 145 14.63 -7.41 12.26
C ARG A 145 15.58 -7.01 13.40
N LEU A 146 16.16 -5.81 13.32
CA LEU A 146 17.06 -5.29 14.37
C LEU A 146 16.34 -5.09 15.71
N GLU A 147 15.06 -4.72 15.66
CA GLU A 147 14.20 -4.58 16.86
C GLU A 147 13.61 -5.91 17.35
N GLY A 148 14.01 -7.03 16.75
CA GLY A 148 13.60 -8.39 17.14
C GLY A 148 12.18 -8.76 16.75
N GLY A 149 11.56 -8.06 15.79
CA GLY A 149 10.27 -8.39 15.21
C GLY A 149 10.37 -9.44 14.11
N VAL A 150 9.26 -10.11 13.82
CA VAL A 150 9.12 -11.09 12.74
C VAL A 150 8.17 -10.52 11.69
N LEU A 151 8.68 -10.18 10.51
CA LEU A 151 7.84 -9.72 9.41
C LEU A 151 6.99 -10.87 8.88
N THR A 152 5.66 -10.69 8.82
CA THR A 152 4.70 -11.70 8.33
C THR A 152 3.94 -11.25 7.10
N GLY A 153 3.96 -9.95 6.78
CA GLY A 153 3.27 -9.47 5.60
C GLY A 153 3.49 -7.99 5.29
N ILE A 154 3.05 -7.60 4.11
CA ILE A 154 3.04 -6.22 3.64
C ILE A 154 1.68 -5.94 2.99
N LEU A 155 1.07 -4.80 3.31
CA LEU A 155 -0.15 -4.33 2.67
C LEU A 155 0.03 -2.92 2.12
N VAL A 156 -0.29 -2.72 0.84
CA VAL A 156 -0.25 -1.42 0.18
C VAL A 156 -1.60 -1.03 -0.40
N ALA A 157 -1.79 0.25 -0.76
CA ALA A 157 -3.03 0.69 -1.37
C ALA A 157 -3.18 0.15 -2.80
N VAL A 158 -2.14 0.28 -3.62
CA VAL A 158 -2.22 -0.04 -5.05
C VAL A 158 -1.03 -0.87 -5.51
N ASP A 159 -1.32 -2.03 -6.11
CA ASP A 159 -0.38 -2.77 -6.95
C ASP A 159 -0.57 -2.33 -8.41
N ARG A 160 0.44 -1.66 -8.94
CA ARG A 160 0.42 -1.22 -10.33
C ARG A 160 0.63 -2.36 -11.33
N GLN A 161 1.00 -3.55 -10.87
CA GLN A 161 1.30 -4.75 -11.68
C GLN A 161 2.24 -4.45 -12.85
N GLU A 162 3.19 -3.56 -12.65
CA GLU A 162 4.18 -3.14 -13.65
C GLU A 162 5.51 -3.85 -13.45
N GLN A 163 6.12 -4.26 -14.54
CA GLN A 163 7.50 -4.74 -14.53
C GLN A 163 8.42 -3.67 -13.95
N THR A 164 9.43 -4.07 -13.18
CA THR A 164 10.49 -3.14 -12.76
C THR A 164 11.36 -2.73 -13.96
N LEU A 165 12.25 -1.76 -13.80
CA LEU A 165 13.19 -1.40 -14.85
C LEU A 165 14.26 -2.48 -15.08
N GLU A 166 14.46 -3.35 -14.10
CA GLU A 166 15.54 -4.34 -14.05
C GLU A 166 15.02 -5.78 -14.23
N SER A 167 13.69 -5.99 -14.19
CA SER A 167 13.09 -7.33 -14.21
C SER A 167 11.73 -7.34 -14.91
N THR A 168 11.33 -8.51 -15.40
CA THR A 168 9.98 -8.78 -15.95
C THR A 168 8.92 -8.98 -14.87
N THR A 169 9.32 -9.05 -13.58
CA THR A 169 8.43 -9.16 -12.42
C THR A 169 8.08 -7.78 -11.86
N SER A 170 6.97 -7.69 -11.11
CA SER A 170 6.64 -6.47 -10.37
C SER A 170 7.48 -6.34 -9.10
N ALA A 171 7.50 -5.12 -8.53
CA ALA A 171 8.15 -4.91 -7.24
C ALA A 171 7.49 -5.73 -6.12
N ILE A 172 6.18 -5.96 -6.19
CA ILE A 172 5.43 -6.80 -5.23
C ILE A 172 5.84 -8.27 -5.39
N GLU A 173 5.86 -8.80 -6.62
CA GLU A 173 6.30 -10.18 -6.87
C GLU A 173 7.74 -10.40 -6.41
N SER A 174 8.65 -9.47 -6.74
CA SER A 174 10.04 -9.55 -6.30
C SER A 174 10.16 -9.58 -4.77
N LEU A 175 9.37 -8.78 -4.04
CA LEU A 175 9.37 -8.79 -2.58
C LEU A 175 8.75 -10.06 -1.98
N LYS A 176 7.69 -10.60 -2.60
CA LYS A 176 7.12 -11.90 -2.20
C LYS A 176 8.16 -13.01 -2.26
N ASP A 177 8.88 -13.09 -3.38
CA ASP A 177 9.89 -14.12 -3.61
C ASP A 177 11.11 -13.94 -2.71
N GLU A 178 11.60 -12.69 -2.58
CA GLU A 178 12.78 -12.34 -1.77
C GLU A 178 12.56 -12.60 -0.28
N LEU A 179 11.39 -12.22 0.24
CA LEU A 179 11.09 -12.25 1.67
C LEU A 179 10.31 -13.50 2.09
N ASN A 180 9.76 -14.24 1.14
CA ASN A 180 8.87 -15.41 1.36
C ASN A 180 7.72 -15.09 2.31
N ILE A 181 7.06 -13.95 2.13
CA ILE A 181 5.96 -13.45 2.95
C ILE A 181 4.73 -13.10 2.11
N ASN A 182 3.61 -12.89 2.80
CA ASN A 182 2.39 -12.39 2.18
C ASN A 182 2.52 -10.90 1.84
N VAL A 183 2.38 -10.52 0.56
CA VAL A 183 2.32 -9.13 0.10
C VAL A 183 1.03 -8.93 -0.67
N GLN A 184 0.19 -8.01 -0.21
CA GLN A 184 -1.13 -7.74 -0.78
C GLN A 184 -1.31 -6.23 -1.07
N ALA A 185 -2.27 -5.92 -1.92
CA ALA A 185 -2.74 -4.56 -2.17
C ALA A 185 -4.26 -4.48 -1.98
N ILE A 186 -4.76 -3.29 -1.60
CA ILE A 186 -6.22 -3.05 -1.58
C ILE A 186 -6.78 -3.24 -2.97
N ILE A 187 -6.15 -2.62 -3.98
CA ILE A 187 -6.52 -2.75 -5.39
C ILE A 187 -5.31 -2.99 -6.28
N THR A 188 -5.56 -3.55 -7.45
CA THR A 188 -4.57 -3.79 -8.50
C THR A 188 -4.88 -2.96 -9.75
N LEU A 189 -3.95 -2.87 -10.70
CA LEU A 189 -4.22 -2.30 -12.03
C LEU A 189 -5.38 -3.03 -12.73
N GLN A 190 -5.50 -4.35 -12.54
CA GLN A 190 -6.63 -5.12 -13.07
C GLN A 190 -7.97 -4.62 -12.51
N ASP A 191 -8.05 -4.34 -11.19
CA ASP A 191 -9.24 -3.80 -10.55
C ASP A 191 -9.57 -2.40 -11.09
N ILE A 192 -8.55 -1.55 -11.29
CA ILE A 192 -8.72 -0.22 -11.90
C ILE A 192 -9.32 -0.34 -13.30
N ILE A 193 -8.83 -1.26 -14.14
CA ILE A 193 -9.36 -1.50 -15.48
C ILE A 193 -10.82 -1.96 -15.41
N GLU A 194 -11.15 -2.91 -14.55
CA GLU A 194 -12.52 -3.41 -14.39
C GLU A 194 -13.49 -2.34 -13.90
N PHE A 195 -13.06 -1.51 -12.94
CA PHE A 195 -13.84 -0.39 -12.45
C PHE A 195 -14.07 0.65 -13.56
N THR A 196 -13.02 1.00 -14.30
CA THR A 196 -13.06 1.98 -15.39
C THR A 196 -14.01 1.54 -16.51
N ARG A 197 -14.09 0.25 -16.82
CA ARG A 197 -15.05 -0.29 -17.81
C ARG A 197 -16.51 0.00 -17.47
N LYS A 198 -16.82 0.13 -16.17
CA LYS A 198 -18.19 0.36 -15.68
C LYS A 198 -18.51 1.84 -15.48
N THR A 199 -17.50 2.67 -15.25
CA THR A 199 -17.68 4.06 -14.78
C THR A 199 -17.21 5.13 -15.76
N LEU A 200 -16.26 4.80 -16.65
CA LEU A 200 -15.63 5.75 -17.57
C LEU A 200 -15.80 5.29 -19.03
N GLY A 201 -15.33 6.12 -19.96
CA GLY A 201 -15.43 5.86 -21.40
C GLY A 201 -14.50 4.76 -21.93
N LYS A 202 -14.85 4.19 -23.09
CA LYS A 202 -14.08 3.14 -23.77
C LYS A 202 -12.61 3.55 -24.05
N GLU A 203 -12.38 4.82 -24.34
CA GLU A 203 -11.05 5.35 -24.66
C GLU A 203 -10.08 5.18 -23.48
N THR A 204 -10.50 5.54 -22.26
CA THR A 204 -9.70 5.38 -21.03
C THR A 204 -9.36 3.90 -20.79
N VAL A 205 -10.33 3.01 -21.01
CA VAL A 205 -10.09 1.56 -20.88
C VAL A 205 -9.05 1.07 -21.88
N GLN A 206 -9.14 1.49 -23.15
CA GLN A 206 -8.18 1.11 -24.19
C GLN A 206 -6.76 1.58 -23.85
N GLN A 207 -6.63 2.80 -23.32
CA GLN A 207 -5.33 3.32 -22.88
C GLN A 207 -4.73 2.52 -21.72
N LEU A 208 -5.55 2.16 -20.72
CA LEU A 208 -5.13 1.32 -19.60
C LEU A 208 -4.71 -0.08 -20.05
N GLU A 209 -5.45 -0.70 -20.96
CA GLU A 209 -5.13 -2.01 -21.53
C GLU A 209 -3.85 -1.98 -22.38
N ALA A 210 -3.66 -0.93 -23.20
CA ALA A 210 -2.44 -0.73 -23.97
C ALA A 210 -1.22 -0.54 -23.05
N TYR A 211 -1.38 0.25 -21.99
CA TYR A 211 -0.35 0.45 -20.98
C TYR A 211 0.02 -0.86 -20.27
N ARG A 212 -0.99 -1.63 -19.82
CA ARG A 212 -0.76 -2.95 -19.21
C ARG A 212 -0.06 -3.92 -20.17
N LYS A 213 -0.45 -3.93 -21.45
CA LYS A 213 0.19 -4.79 -22.47
C LYS A 213 1.66 -4.44 -22.65
N GLN A 214 2.03 -3.16 -22.52
CA GLN A 214 3.39 -2.67 -22.71
C GLN A 214 4.28 -2.86 -21.49
N TYR A 215 3.75 -2.57 -20.29
CA TYR A 215 4.54 -2.48 -19.07
C TYR A 215 4.10 -3.44 -17.97
N GLY A 216 2.98 -4.11 -18.13
CA GLY A 216 2.47 -5.05 -17.14
C GLY A 216 3.32 -6.30 -17.04
N VAL A 217 3.31 -6.93 -15.86
CA VAL A 217 3.89 -8.25 -15.65
C VAL A 217 3.20 -9.26 -16.58
N LYS A 218 3.98 -10.19 -17.10
CA LYS A 218 3.47 -11.28 -17.92
C LYS A 218 3.08 -12.41 -16.97
N GLY A 219 1.77 -12.57 -16.73
CA GLY A 219 1.23 -13.73 -16.04
C GLY A 219 1.34 -15.00 -16.90
#